data_3521103db90fb2685a05f2a39733043b
#
_entry.id   3521103db90fb2685a05f2a39733043b
#
_cell.length_a   1.000
_cell.length_b   1.000
_cell.length_c   1.000
_cell.angle_alpha   90.00
_cell.angle_beta   90.00
_cell.angle_gamma   90.00
#
_symmetry.space_group_name_H-M   'P 1'
#
loop_
_entity.id
_entity.type
_entity.pdbx_description
1 polymer ?
#
loop_
_entity_poly.entity_id
_entity_poly.type
_entity_poly.pdbx_seq_one_letter_code
_entity_poly.pdbx_strand_id
1 'polypeptide(L)'
;MYIEFRLGTANGDGAAQANMIINNALHEWSDRYDIPYNTKIIKYTKRITFDQDEHYSLFAMTWNPDRKFYALGKWRIVSDLNNKSSFDDVL
;
A
#
# COMPACT_ATOMS: atom_id res chain seq x y z
N MET A 1 8.59 -9.97 -1.86
CA MET A 1 7.42 -9.29 -2.48
C MET A 1 6.76 -8.40 -1.44
N TYR A 2 6.30 -7.26 -1.85
CA TYR A 2 5.54 -6.35 -1.00
C TYR A 2 4.65 -5.46 -1.85
N ILE A 3 3.62 -4.88 -1.21
CA ILE A 3 2.79 -3.86 -1.83
C ILE A 3 3.28 -2.51 -1.35
N GLU A 4 3.36 -1.57 -2.25
CA GLU A 4 3.87 -0.23 -1.96
C GLU A 4 2.79 0.80 -2.29
N PHE A 5 2.46 1.62 -1.30
CA PHE A 5 1.58 2.78 -1.44
C PHE A 5 2.39 4.05 -1.31
N ARG A 6 2.11 5.00 -2.17
CA ARG A 6 2.66 6.34 -2.02
C ARG A 6 1.76 7.16 -1.09
N LEU A 7 2.37 7.82 -0.11
CA LEU A 7 1.65 8.65 0.86
C LEU A 7 1.81 10.13 0.51
N GLY A 8 0.73 10.75 0.06
CA GLY A 8 0.71 12.18 -0.19
C GLY A 8 1.53 12.63 -1.39
N THR A 9 1.96 13.89 -1.36
CA THR A 9 2.77 14.50 -2.41
C THR A 9 4.26 14.28 -2.15
N ALA A 10 5.10 14.68 -3.11
CA ALA A 10 6.55 14.63 -2.96
C ALA A 10 7.05 15.42 -1.73
N ASN A 11 6.31 16.43 -1.29
CA ASN A 11 6.62 17.22 -0.10
C ASN A 11 6.07 16.62 1.18
N GLY A 12 5.35 15.52 1.09
CA GLY A 12 4.75 14.87 2.25
C GLY A 12 3.40 15.42 2.66
N ASP A 13 2.85 16.39 1.93
CA ASP A 13 1.54 16.96 2.22
C ASP A 13 0.47 15.87 2.11
N GLY A 14 -0.37 15.77 3.13
CA GLY A 14 -1.43 14.77 3.16
C GLY A 14 -0.99 13.36 3.51
N ALA A 15 0.29 13.16 3.85
CA ALA A 15 0.81 11.82 4.14
C ALA A 15 0.10 11.17 5.33
N ALA A 16 -0.12 11.92 6.41
CA ALA A 16 -0.78 11.38 7.60
C ALA A 16 -2.23 11.00 7.30
N GLN A 17 -2.94 11.82 6.55
CA GLN A 17 -4.32 11.53 6.17
C GLN A 17 -4.39 10.34 5.23
N ALA A 18 -3.50 10.27 4.24
CA ALA A 18 -3.43 9.15 3.33
C ALA A 18 -3.16 7.84 4.08
N ASN A 19 -2.22 7.88 5.02
CA ASN A 19 -1.89 6.71 5.84
C ASN A 19 -3.09 6.23 6.63
N MET A 20 -3.85 7.15 7.22
CA MET A 20 -5.06 6.80 7.99
C MET A 20 -6.11 6.15 7.10
N ILE A 21 -6.35 6.70 5.92
CA ILE A 21 -7.32 6.16 4.96
C ILE A 21 -6.90 4.76 4.51
N ILE A 22 -5.62 4.59 4.17
CA ILE A 22 -5.08 3.31 3.75
C ILE A 22 -5.20 2.27 4.88
N ASN A 23 -4.86 2.65 6.10
CA ASN A 23 -4.98 1.75 7.24
C ASN A 23 -6.41 1.26 7.45
N ASN A 24 -7.38 2.16 7.37
CA ASN A 24 -8.78 1.80 7.53
C ASN A 24 -9.23 0.85 6.43
N ALA A 25 -8.88 1.13 5.19
CA ALA A 25 -9.24 0.28 4.06
C ALA A 25 -8.56 -1.09 4.12
N LEU A 26 -7.29 -1.12 4.53
CA LEU A 26 -6.56 -2.38 4.71
C LEU A 26 -7.16 -3.22 5.82
N HIS A 27 -7.55 -2.59 6.92
CA HIS A 27 -8.16 -3.29 8.04
C HIS A 27 -9.47 -3.95 7.60
N GLU A 28 -10.30 -3.25 6.87
CA GLU A 28 -11.55 -3.79 6.35
C GLU A 28 -11.29 -4.96 5.39
N TRP A 29 -10.32 -4.79 4.50
CA TRP A 29 -9.94 -5.84 3.54
C TRP A 29 -9.42 -7.07 4.27
N SER A 30 -8.53 -6.88 5.24
CA SER A 30 -7.95 -7.95 6.04
C SER A 30 -9.02 -8.73 6.79
N ASP A 31 -9.98 -8.03 7.39
CA ASP A 31 -11.07 -8.68 8.11
C ASP A 31 -11.97 -9.46 7.15
N ARG A 32 -12.24 -8.91 5.98
CA ARG A 32 -13.12 -9.56 5.00
C ARG A 32 -12.55 -10.87 4.50
N TYR A 33 -11.25 -10.93 4.26
CA TYR A 33 -10.59 -12.10 3.69
C TYR A 33 -9.83 -12.93 4.71
N ASP A 34 -9.83 -12.50 5.97
CA ASP A 34 -9.12 -13.17 7.07
C ASP A 34 -7.63 -13.36 6.74
N ILE A 35 -6.99 -12.29 6.28
CA ILE A 35 -5.59 -12.30 5.89
C ILE A 35 -4.82 -11.30 6.74
N PRO A 36 -3.90 -11.75 7.61
CA PRO A 36 -3.06 -10.85 8.38
C PRO A 36 -2.03 -10.15 7.48
N TYR A 37 -1.62 -8.97 7.88
CA TYR A 37 -0.63 -8.21 7.14
C TYR A 37 0.29 -7.44 8.08
N ASN A 38 1.47 -7.10 7.57
CA ASN A 38 2.41 -6.24 8.26
C ASN A 38 2.61 -4.96 7.47
N THR A 39 2.87 -3.86 8.17
CA THR A 39 3.08 -2.57 7.53
C THR A 39 4.39 -1.95 8.00
N LYS A 40 5.00 -1.16 7.10
CA LYS A 40 6.19 -0.40 7.39
C LYS A 40 6.15 0.89 6.57
N ILE A 41 6.50 2.02 7.19
CA ILE A 41 6.59 3.29 6.49
C ILE A 41 8.06 3.63 6.29
N ILE A 42 8.43 3.91 5.04
CA ILE A 42 9.77 4.36 4.69
C ILE A 42 9.59 5.66 3.90
N LYS A 43 9.99 6.78 4.51
CA LYS A 43 9.75 8.11 3.97
C LYS A 43 8.26 8.31 3.72
N TYR A 44 7.84 8.60 2.49
CA TYR A 44 6.43 8.80 2.12
C TYR A 44 5.84 7.59 1.42
N THR A 45 6.37 6.41 1.73
CA THR A 45 5.96 5.15 1.14
C THR A 45 5.54 4.19 2.25
N LYS A 46 4.40 3.55 2.07
CA LYS A 46 3.91 2.54 3.00
C LYS A 46 4.04 1.17 2.33
N ARG A 47 4.72 0.25 3.00
CA ARG A 47 4.89 -1.13 2.52
C ARG A 47 3.98 -2.05 3.28
N ILE A 48 3.32 -2.93 2.54
CA ILE A 48 2.44 -3.96 3.11
C ILE A 48 3.01 -5.31 2.73
N THR A 49 3.18 -6.20 3.70
CA THR A 49 3.65 -7.55 3.45
C THR A 49 2.67 -8.57 3.97
N PHE A 50 2.53 -9.66 3.22
CA PHE A 50 1.74 -10.83 3.59
C PHE A 50 2.67 -12.02 3.79
N ASP A 51 2.19 -13.01 4.53
CA ASP A 51 2.99 -14.22 4.79
C ASP A 51 3.05 -15.16 3.60
N GLN A 52 2.10 -15.07 2.67
CA GLN A 52 2.01 -15.97 1.52
C GLN A 52 1.92 -15.18 0.23
N ASP A 53 2.63 -15.65 -0.80
CA ASP A 53 2.69 -14.98 -2.10
C ASP A 53 1.32 -14.88 -2.78
N GLU A 54 0.49 -15.87 -2.60
CA GLU A 54 -0.85 -15.90 -3.19
C GLU A 54 -1.75 -14.77 -2.67
N HIS A 55 -1.47 -14.25 -1.49
CA HIS A 55 -2.25 -13.15 -0.92
C HIS A 55 -2.04 -11.85 -1.68
N TYR A 56 -0.87 -11.67 -2.28
CA TYR A 56 -0.62 -10.49 -3.11
C TYR A 56 -1.47 -10.50 -4.38
N SER A 57 -1.64 -11.66 -4.99
CA SER A 57 -2.50 -11.81 -6.15
C SER A 57 -3.96 -11.55 -5.77
N LEU A 58 -4.40 -12.09 -4.66
CA LEU A 58 -5.75 -11.86 -4.16
C LEU A 58 -5.99 -10.37 -3.89
N PHE A 59 -5.02 -9.72 -3.27
CA PHE A 59 -5.10 -8.28 -3.03
C PHE A 59 -5.28 -7.51 -4.35
N ALA A 60 -4.46 -7.81 -5.34
CA ALA A 60 -4.53 -7.13 -6.64
C ALA A 60 -5.89 -7.29 -7.30
N MET A 61 -6.52 -8.45 -7.13
CA MET A 61 -7.81 -8.74 -7.73
C MET A 61 -8.99 -8.15 -6.98
N THR A 62 -8.84 -7.93 -5.68
CA THR A 62 -9.97 -7.58 -4.81
C THR A 62 -9.87 -6.20 -4.17
N TRP A 63 -8.70 -5.56 -4.23
CA TRP A 63 -8.51 -4.22 -3.68
C TRP A 63 -9.29 -3.22 -4.51
N ASN A 64 -10.36 -2.71 -3.94
CA ASN A 64 -11.24 -1.77 -4.62
C ASN A 64 -11.69 -0.70 -3.62
N PRO A 65 -10.79 0.24 -3.30
CA PRO A 65 -11.10 1.28 -2.32
C PRO A 65 -12.13 2.26 -2.85
N ASP A 66 -12.74 3.01 -1.94
CA ASP A 66 -13.65 4.09 -2.27
C ASP A 66 -12.97 5.09 -3.21
N ARG A 67 -13.77 5.77 -4.05
CA ARG A 67 -13.27 6.74 -5.04
C ARG A 67 -12.42 7.83 -4.44
N LYS A 68 -12.65 8.23 -3.21
CA LYS A 68 -11.83 9.22 -2.50
C LYS A 68 -10.38 8.80 -2.43
N PHE A 69 -10.14 7.52 -2.51
CA PHE A 69 -8.82 6.93 -2.39
C PHE A 69 -7.95 7.20 -3.61
N TYR A 70 -8.55 7.33 -4.78
CA TYR A 70 -7.79 7.57 -6.00
C TYR A 70 -7.02 8.88 -5.98
N ALA A 71 -7.53 9.85 -5.24
CA ALA A 71 -6.86 11.14 -5.12
C ALA A 71 -5.62 11.08 -4.23
N LEU A 72 -5.49 10.02 -3.41
CA LEU A 72 -4.50 9.96 -2.37
C LEU A 72 -3.41 8.92 -2.59
N GLY A 73 -3.63 7.94 -3.47
CA GLY A 73 -2.68 6.86 -3.50
C GLY A 73 -2.53 6.15 -4.82
N LYS A 74 -1.30 6.08 -5.27
CA LYS A 74 -0.88 5.09 -6.25
C LYS A 74 -0.29 3.92 -5.48
N TRP A 75 -0.52 2.73 -5.97
CA TRP A 75 0.04 1.54 -5.35
C TRP A 75 0.51 0.56 -6.42
N ARG A 76 1.41 -0.31 -6.04
CA ARG A 76 1.91 -1.35 -6.92
C ARG A 76 2.43 -2.53 -6.11
N ILE A 77 2.55 -3.67 -6.78
CA ILE A 77 3.21 -4.84 -6.20
C ILE A 77 4.66 -4.85 -6.66
N VAL A 78 5.57 -4.98 -5.70
CA VAL A 78 7.00 -5.12 -5.98
C VAL A 78 7.36 -6.57 -5.74
N SER A 79 7.75 -7.26 -6.81
CA SER A 79 8.01 -8.71 -6.76
C SER A 79 9.43 -9.05 -6.30
N ASP A 80 10.35 -8.11 -6.37
CA ASP A 80 11.75 -8.31 -5.99
C ASP A 80 12.11 -7.37 -4.85
N LEU A 81 12.42 -7.94 -3.68
CA LEU A 81 12.77 -7.17 -2.50
C LEU A 81 14.10 -6.43 -2.63
N ASN A 82 14.93 -6.81 -3.60
CA ASN A 82 16.21 -6.14 -3.85
C ASN A 82 16.07 -4.92 -4.76
N ASN A 83 14.92 -4.74 -5.39
CA ASN A 83 14.68 -3.58 -6.23
C ASN A 83 14.40 -2.36 -5.37
N LYS A 84 14.91 -1.22 -5.82
CA LYS A 84 14.55 0.04 -5.20
C LYS A 84 13.10 0.39 -5.51
N SER A 85 12.48 1.13 -4.60
CA SER A 85 11.14 1.64 -4.84
C SER A 85 11.13 2.52 -6.07
N SER A 86 10.20 2.30 -7.00
CA SER A 86 10.07 3.16 -8.17
C SER A 86 9.55 4.55 -7.82
N PHE A 87 8.89 4.68 -6.67
CA PHE A 87 8.45 6.00 -6.22
C PHE A 87 9.63 6.86 -5.79
N ASP A 88 10.67 6.26 -5.25
CA ASP A 88 11.91 6.97 -4.93
C ASP A 88 12.64 7.40 -6.20
N ASP A 89 12.60 6.59 -7.24
CA ASP A 89 13.27 6.90 -8.51
C ASP A 89 12.57 8.03 -9.26
N VAL A 90 11.26 8.17 -9.08
CA VAL A 90 10.46 9.20 -9.75
C VAL A 90 10.57 10.54 -9.01
N LEU A 91 10.87 10.48 -7.75
CA LEU A 91 11.00 11.67 -6.92
C LEU A 91 12.39 12.27 -6.99
#